data_00ba3d08290b073719812fa7dfd87935
#
_entry.id   00ba3d08290b073719812fa7dfd87935
#
_cell.length_a   1.000
_cell.length_b   1.000
_cell.length_c   1.000
_cell.angle_alpha   90.00
_cell.angle_beta   90.00
_cell.angle_gamma   90.00
#
_symmetry.space_group_name_H-M   'P 1'
#
loop_
_entity.id
_entity.type
_entity.pdbx_description
1 polymer ?
#
loop_
_entity_poly.entity_id
_entity_poly.type
_entity_poly.pdbx_seq_one_letter_code
_entity_poly.pdbx_strand_id
1 'polypeptide(L)'
;MVNYPHKVAKKTLVSTQKKHPIDFANRGMTFEKMINESNQYYLSRGLAVIHKKPTPIQIVKVDYPRRSRAKIVEAYFRQASTTDYSGVYKGRYIDFEAKETQQKQSMPMKNFHQHQIDHMEAVVQQ
;
A
#
# COMPACT_ATOMS: atom_id res chain seq x y z
N MET A 1 -49.30 12.64 11.07
CA MET A 1 -48.68 12.57 10.36
C MET A 1 -47.40 12.53 10.47
N VAL A 2 -46.81 12.24 9.90
CA VAL A 2 -45.74 11.74 10.18
C VAL A 2 -44.69 12.28 9.45
N ASN A 3 -43.88 12.83 10.07
CA ASN A 3 -42.95 13.44 9.52
C ASN A 3 -41.75 13.00 9.84
N TYR A 4 -41.11 12.60 9.25
CA TYR A 4 -40.29 11.94 9.48
C TYR A 4 -39.02 12.15 9.20
N PRO A 5 -38.50 11.39 9.21
CA PRO A 5 -37.14 11.14 9.42
C PRO A 5 -36.25 11.55 8.32
N HIS A 6 -36.75 11.66 7.20
CA HIS A 6 -35.97 12.07 6.05
C HIS A 6 -35.27 13.41 6.20
N LYS A 7 -35.76 14.22 7.07
CA LYS A 7 -35.10 15.50 7.32
C LYS A 7 -33.75 15.34 8.03
N VAL A 8 -33.72 14.36 8.88
CA VAL A 8 -32.54 14.12 9.67
C VAL A 8 -31.43 13.53 8.82
N ALA A 9 -31.81 12.63 7.96
CA ALA A 9 -30.84 12.00 7.09
C ALA A 9 -30.13 13.01 6.19
N LYS A 10 -30.86 13.96 5.68
CA LYS A 10 -30.26 14.97 4.83
C LYS A 10 -29.21 15.82 5.53
N LYS A 11 -29.48 16.14 6.76
CA LYS A 11 -28.55 16.93 7.51
C LYS A 11 -27.27 16.18 7.78
N THR A 12 -27.42 14.94 8.10
CA THR A 12 -26.27 14.13 8.42
C THR A 12 -25.34 13.99 7.23
N LEU A 13 -25.91 13.80 6.08
CA LEU A 13 -25.11 13.59 4.90
C LEU A 13 -24.31 14.84 4.49
N VAL A 14 -24.89 15.98 4.67
CA VAL A 14 -24.22 17.21 4.30
C VAL A 14 -23.10 17.56 5.26
N SER A 15 -23.29 17.26 6.51
CA SER A 15 -22.29 17.62 7.51
C SER A 15 -21.04 16.78 7.43
N THR A 16 -21.17 15.58 6.93
CA THR A 16 -20.04 14.68 6.89
C THR A 16 -19.07 14.97 5.76
N GLN A 17 -19.44 15.85 4.89
CA GLN A 17 -18.58 16.18 3.79
C GLN A 17 -17.68 17.38 4.07
N LYS A 18 -17.37 17.62 5.30
CA LYS A 18 -16.22 18.44 5.57
C LYS A 18 -15.02 17.70 4.98
N LYS A 19 -14.64 18.11 3.80
CA LYS A 19 -13.42 17.65 3.18
C LYS A 19 -12.32 17.99 4.16
N HIS A 20 -11.89 17.01 4.91
CA HIS A 20 -10.66 17.17 5.65
C HIS A 20 -9.60 17.56 4.63
N PRO A 21 -8.79 18.57 4.93
CA PRO A 21 -7.69 18.87 4.04
C PRO A 21 -6.93 17.56 3.82
N ILE A 22 -6.73 17.24 2.57
CA ILE A 22 -6.00 16.03 2.22
C ILE A 22 -4.63 16.17 2.85
N ASP A 23 -4.35 15.31 3.78
CA ASP A 23 -3.03 15.25 4.36
C ASP A 23 -2.10 14.71 3.30
N PHE A 24 -1.31 15.59 2.72
CA PHE A 24 -0.39 15.24 1.66
C PHE A 24 0.64 14.20 2.09
N ALA A 25 0.95 14.13 3.38
CA ALA A 25 1.87 13.15 3.91
C ALA A 25 1.32 11.71 3.82
N ASN A 26 0.00 11.56 3.85
CA ASN A 26 -0.64 10.24 3.83
C ASN A 26 -1.22 9.86 2.46
N ARG A 27 -1.00 10.66 1.44
CA ARG A 27 -1.57 10.40 0.13
C ARG A 27 -1.08 9.07 -0.47
N GLY A 28 0.22 8.77 -0.40
CA GLY A 28 0.78 7.52 -0.87
C GLY A 28 0.23 6.32 -0.10
N MET A 29 0.02 6.47 1.21
CA MET A 29 -0.57 5.43 2.04
C MET A 29 -2.02 5.15 1.65
N THR A 30 -2.77 6.18 1.32
CA THR A 30 -4.15 6.01 0.86
C THR A 30 -4.21 5.22 -0.45
N PHE A 31 -3.33 5.51 -1.38
CA PHE A 31 -3.21 4.78 -2.64
C PHE A 31 -2.81 3.32 -2.40
N GLU A 32 -1.82 3.07 -1.57
CA GLU A 32 -1.43 1.72 -1.18
C GLU A 32 -2.59 0.96 -0.55
N LYS A 33 -3.36 1.61 0.30
CA LYS A 33 -4.53 0.99 0.93
C LYS A 33 -5.53 0.53 -0.11
N MET A 34 -5.81 1.34 -1.12
CA MET A 34 -6.71 0.96 -2.21
C MET A 34 -6.18 -0.25 -2.98
N ILE A 35 -4.89 -0.30 -3.25
CA ILE A 35 -4.26 -1.43 -3.92
C ILE A 35 -4.36 -2.69 -3.06
N ASN A 36 -4.08 -2.57 -1.77
CA ASN A 36 -4.14 -3.71 -0.85
C ASN A 36 -5.55 -4.26 -0.73
N GLU A 37 -6.55 -3.41 -0.68
CA GLU A 37 -7.96 -3.82 -0.67
C GLU A 37 -8.34 -4.54 -1.97
N SER A 38 -7.90 -4.02 -3.10
CA SER A 38 -8.12 -4.66 -4.40
C SER A 38 -7.46 -6.04 -4.45
N ASN A 39 -6.25 -6.16 -3.92
CA ASN A 39 -5.53 -7.43 -3.90
C ASN A 39 -6.24 -8.47 -3.02
N GLN A 40 -6.82 -8.04 -1.90
CA GLN A 40 -7.62 -8.93 -1.06
C GLN A 40 -8.88 -9.41 -1.78
N TYR A 41 -9.52 -8.53 -2.51
CA TYR A 41 -10.68 -8.89 -3.34
C TYR A 41 -10.30 -9.92 -4.39
N TYR A 42 -9.21 -9.73 -5.11
CA TYR A 42 -8.74 -10.68 -6.12
C TYR A 42 -8.44 -12.04 -5.52
N LEU A 43 -7.82 -12.07 -4.36
CA LEU A 43 -7.53 -13.32 -3.66
C LEU A 43 -8.82 -14.03 -3.26
N SER A 44 -9.78 -13.30 -2.70
CA SER A 44 -11.06 -13.88 -2.27
C SER A 44 -11.87 -14.47 -3.42
N ARG A 45 -11.69 -13.93 -4.63
CA ARG A 45 -12.39 -14.40 -5.83
C ARG A 45 -11.59 -15.40 -6.65
N GLY A 46 -10.39 -15.74 -6.23
CA GLY A 46 -9.52 -16.63 -6.97
C GLY A 46 -9.03 -16.07 -8.30
N LEU A 47 -9.00 -14.74 -8.43
CA LEU A 47 -8.59 -14.08 -9.67
C LEU A 47 -7.09 -13.89 -9.76
N ALA A 48 -6.45 -13.51 -8.68
CA ALA A 48 -5.02 -13.25 -8.61
C ALA A 48 -4.51 -13.39 -7.19
N VAL A 49 -3.24 -13.69 -7.05
CA VAL A 49 -2.55 -13.71 -5.77
C VAL A 49 -1.45 -12.66 -5.84
N ILE A 50 -1.70 -11.52 -5.22
CA ILE A 50 -0.78 -10.38 -5.24
C ILE A 50 -0.60 -9.91 -3.80
N HIS A 51 0.61 -9.63 -3.40
CA HIS A 51 0.90 -9.16 -2.06
C HIS A 51 1.94 -8.04 -2.06
N LYS A 52 1.86 -7.22 -1.03
CA LYS A 52 2.89 -6.23 -0.76
C LYS A 52 4.08 -6.92 -0.11
N LYS A 53 5.27 -6.63 -0.61
CA LYS A 53 6.50 -7.16 -0.01
C LYS A 53 6.74 -6.48 1.33
N PRO A 54 7.22 -7.21 2.35
CA PRO A 54 7.53 -6.61 3.64
C PRO A 54 8.62 -5.55 3.51
N THR A 55 8.54 -4.55 4.38
CA THR A 55 9.59 -3.54 4.49
C THR A 55 10.89 -4.22 4.95
N PRO A 56 12.00 -4.04 4.22
CA PRO A 56 13.25 -4.68 4.63
C PRO A 56 13.82 -4.00 5.86
N ILE A 57 14.05 -4.77 6.91
CA ILE A 57 14.67 -4.30 8.13
C ILE A 57 15.79 -5.25 8.55
N GLN A 58 16.81 -4.69 9.20
CA GLN A 58 17.84 -5.47 9.85
C GLN A 58 17.65 -5.40 11.35
N ILE A 59 17.41 -6.55 11.96
CA ILE A 59 17.22 -6.65 13.39
C ILE A 59 18.58 -6.66 14.06
N VAL A 60 18.76 -5.79 15.03
CA VAL A 60 20.02 -5.68 15.78
C VAL A 60 19.87 -6.28 17.16
N LYS A 61 18.76 -6.02 17.83
CA LYS A 61 18.54 -6.47 19.19
C LYS A 61 17.13 -6.99 19.37
N VAL A 62 17.03 -8.17 19.98
CA VAL A 62 15.75 -8.80 20.29
C VAL A 62 15.72 -9.12 21.77
N ASP A 63 14.61 -8.83 22.40
CA ASP A 63 14.34 -9.22 23.76
C ASP A 63 13.44 -10.46 23.78
N TYR A 64 13.88 -11.48 24.55
CA TYR A 64 13.15 -12.75 24.64
C TYR A 64 12.70 -12.98 26.07
N PRO A 65 11.67 -12.27 26.57
CA PRO A 65 11.17 -12.55 27.90
C PRO A 65 10.60 -13.97 28.00
N ARG A 66 10.08 -14.51 26.88
CA ARG A 66 9.61 -15.89 26.72
C ARG A 66 9.78 -16.31 25.27
N ARG A 67 9.91 -17.62 25.02
CA ARG A 67 10.01 -18.16 23.65
C ARG A 67 8.89 -17.69 22.73
N SER A 68 7.69 -17.53 23.28
CA SER A 68 6.51 -17.13 22.51
C SER A 68 6.36 -15.62 22.33
N ARG A 69 7.26 -14.82 22.91
CA ARG A 69 7.13 -13.36 22.89
C ARG A 69 8.47 -12.69 22.65
N ALA A 70 9.00 -12.90 21.48
CA ALA A 70 10.18 -12.16 21.03
C ALA A 70 9.77 -10.73 20.68
N LYS A 71 10.45 -9.74 21.23
CA LYS A 71 10.21 -8.34 20.96
C LYS A 71 11.45 -7.72 20.34
N ILE A 72 11.28 -7.07 19.21
CA ILE A 72 12.37 -6.34 18.56
C ILE A 72 12.56 -5.03 19.32
N VAL A 73 13.74 -4.82 19.87
CA VAL A 73 14.08 -3.62 20.62
C VAL A 73 14.77 -2.61 19.73
N GLU A 74 15.58 -3.07 18.78
CA GLU A 74 16.32 -2.23 17.87
C GLU A 74 16.40 -2.87 16.51
N ALA A 75 16.07 -2.10 15.49
CA ALA A 75 16.16 -2.50 14.09
C ALA A 75 16.42 -1.28 13.22
N TYR A 76 17.07 -1.49 12.09
CA TYR A 76 17.33 -0.46 11.09
C TYR A 76 16.69 -0.82 9.76
N PHE A 77 16.22 0.18 9.02
CA PHE A 77 15.76 -0.04 7.67
C PHE A 77 16.93 -0.41 6.78
N ARG A 78 16.73 -1.43 5.96
CA ARG A 78 17.70 -1.77 4.91
C ARG A 78 17.27 -1.11 3.61
N GLN A 79 18.23 -0.91 2.72
CA GLN A 79 17.93 -0.42 1.39
C GLN A 79 17.08 -1.45 0.65
N ALA A 80 15.96 -1.00 0.08
CA ALA A 80 15.13 -1.84 -0.75
C ALA A 80 15.86 -2.17 -2.04
N SER A 81 15.71 -3.41 -2.51
CA SER A 81 16.33 -3.88 -3.75
C SER A 81 15.31 -4.31 -4.80
N THR A 82 14.03 -4.27 -4.46
CA THR A 82 12.95 -4.75 -5.33
C THR A 82 11.82 -3.73 -5.39
N THR A 83 10.78 -4.06 -6.15
CA THR A 83 9.52 -3.30 -6.16
C THR A 83 8.68 -3.64 -4.93
N ASP A 84 7.57 -2.92 -4.75
CA ASP A 84 6.72 -3.07 -3.56
C ASP A 84 5.78 -4.27 -3.63
N TYR A 85 5.35 -4.68 -4.81
CA TYR A 85 4.34 -5.71 -4.99
C TYR A 85 4.80 -6.81 -5.92
N SER A 86 4.37 -8.03 -5.63
CA SER A 86 4.56 -9.15 -6.54
C SER A 86 3.41 -10.15 -6.39
N GLY A 87 3.25 -10.98 -7.39
CA GLY A 87 2.22 -11.98 -7.37
C GLY A 87 2.09 -12.77 -8.65
N VAL A 88 0.95 -13.45 -8.81
CA VAL A 88 0.65 -14.26 -9.97
C VAL A 88 -0.75 -13.95 -10.46
N TYR A 89 -0.89 -13.76 -11.77
CA TYR A 89 -2.17 -13.58 -12.42
C TYR A 89 -2.20 -14.42 -13.70
N LYS A 90 -3.19 -15.28 -13.84
CA LYS A 90 -3.35 -16.17 -15.00
C LYS A 90 -2.07 -16.92 -15.35
N GLY A 91 -1.42 -17.47 -14.33
CA GLY A 91 -0.20 -18.24 -14.52
C GLY A 91 1.05 -17.44 -14.84
N ARG A 92 0.97 -16.11 -14.79
CA ARG A 92 2.10 -15.23 -15.06
C ARG A 92 2.53 -14.46 -13.83
N TYR A 93 3.83 -14.34 -13.65
CA TYR A 93 4.38 -13.53 -12.58
C TYR A 93 4.12 -12.04 -12.84
N ILE A 94 3.74 -11.33 -11.79
CA ILE A 94 3.51 -9.90 -11.81
C ILE A 94 4.41 -9.24 -10.79
N ASP A 95 4.99 -8.12 -11.17
CA ASP A 95 5.84 -7.33 -10.29
C ASP A 95 5.57 -5.85 -10.59
N PHE A 96 5.30 -5.06 -9.56
CA PHE A 96 5.00 -3.65 -9.80
C PHE A 96 5.29 -2.77 -8.60
N GLU A 97 5.38 -1.48 -8.89
CA GLU A 97 5.60 -0.43 -7.92
C GLU A 97 4.42 0.53 -7.95
N ALA A 98 3.99 0.99 -6.80
CA ALA A 98 2.95 2.01 -6.70
C ALA A 98 3.57 3.39 -6.57
N LYS A 99 3.26 4.28 -7.48
CA LYS A 99 3.73 5.66 -7.46
C LYS A 99 2.55 6.62 -7.51
N GLU A 100 2.64 7.68 -6.75
CA GLU A 100 1.61 8.71 -6.68
C GLU A 100 2.25 10.09 -6.80
N THR A 101 1.60 10.98 -7.53
CA THR A 101 2.06 12.36 -7.67
C THR A 101 0.89 13.32 -7.60
N GLN A 102 1.15 14.53 -7.13
CA GLN A 102 0.18 15.62 -7.16
C GLN A 102 0.13 16.33 -8.51
N GLN A 103 1.11 16.12 -9.36
CA GLN A 103 1.17 16.74 -10.67
C GLN A 103 0.17 16.07 -11.61
N LYS A 104 -0.64 16.87 -12.30
CA LYS A 104 -1.72 16.36 -13.13
C LYS A 104 -1.24 15.70 -14.42
N GLN A 105 -0.12 16.12 -14.95
CA GLN A 105 0.32 15.72 -16.30
C GLN A 105 1.67 15.03 -16.33
N SER A 106 2.36 14.92 -15.21
CA SER A 106 3.70 14.35 -15.19
C SER A 106 4.01 13.66 -13.86
N MET A 107 4.98 12.77 -13.89
CA MET A 107 5.55 12.12 -12.71
C MET A 107 7.03 12.51 -12.67
N PRO A 108 7.51 13.17 -11.60
CA PRO A 108 8.93 13.54 -11.52
C PRO A 108 9.84 12.31 -11.58
N MET A 109 10.91 12.41 -12.34
CA MET A 109 11.89 11.31 -12.49
C MET A 109 12.52 10.90 -11.16
N LYS A 110 12.65 11.81 -10.22
CA LYS A 110 13.19 11.51 -8.88
C LYS A 110 12.34 10.51 -8.09
N ASN A 111 11.08 10.30 -8.48
CA ASN A 111 10.20 9.32 -7.84
C ASN A 111 10.53 7.88 -8.26
N PHE A 112 11.33 7.73 -9.31
CA PHE A 112 11.75 6.42 -9.80
C PHE A 112 13.15 6.12 -9.26
N HIS A 113 13.26 5.06 -8.48
CA HIS A 113 14.53 4.66 -7.89
C HIS A 113 15.22 3.65 -8.78
N GLN A 114 16.53 3.77 -8.91
CA GLN A 114 17.30 2.92 -9.83
C GLN A 114 17.15 1.43 -9.49
N HIS A 115 17.12 1.07 -8.22
CA HIS A 115 16.97 -0.33 -7.82
C HIS A 115 15.65 -0.95 -8.29
N GLN A 116 14.59 -0.14 -8.38
CA GLN A 116 13.28 -0.61 -8.87
C GLN A 116 13.34 -0.90 -10.38
N ILE A 117 13.98 -0.03 -11.12
CA ILE A 117 14.16 -0.20 -12.57
C ILE A 117 15.04 -1.42 -12.86
N ASP A 118 16.16 -1.56 -12.15
CA ASP A 118 17.06 -2.69 -12.30
C ASP A 118 16.36 -4.01 -11.99
N HIS A 119 15.53 -4.03 -10.95
CA HIS A 119 14.78 -5.21 -10.59
C HIS A 119 13.76 -5.60 -11.68
N MET A 120 13.00 -4.62 -12.19
CA MET A 120 12.03 -4.88 -13.24
C MET A 120 12.69 -5.38 -14.52
N GLU A 121 13.82 -4.82 -14.87
CA GLU A 121 14.60 -5.28 -16.01
C GLU A 121 15.05 -6.73 -15.84
N ALA A 122 15.58 -7.06 -14.67
CA ALA A 122 16.02 -8.42 -14.36
C ALA A 122 14.86 -9.43 -14.44
N VAL A 123 13.67 -9.04 -13.96
CA VAL A 123 12.48 -9.89 -14.02
C VAL A 123 12.05 -10.15 -15.46
N VAL A 124 12.08 -9.12 -16.31
CA VAL A 124 11.63 -9.24 -17.70
C VAL A 124 12.55 -10.16 -18.50
N GLN A 125 13.83 -10.23 -18.15
CA GLN A 125 14.81 -11.05 -18.84
C GLN A 125 14.69 -12.55 -18.55
N GLN A 126 13.92 -12.94 -17.56
CA GLN A 126 13.66 -14.34 -17.23
C GLN A 126 12.36 -14.82 -17.88
#